data_eb9151853bc7abaf0c682766797f412e
#
_entry.id   eb9151853bc7abaf0c682766797f412e
#
_cell.length_a   1.000
_cell.length_b   1.000
_cell.length_c   1.000
_cell.angle_alpha   90.00
_cell.angle_beta   90.00
_cell.angle_gamma   90.00
#
_symmetry.space_group_name_H-M   'P 1'
#
loop_
_entity.id
_entity.type
_entity.pdbx_description
1 polymer ?
#
loop_
_entity_poly.entity_id
_entity_poly.type
_entity_poly.pdbx_seq_one_letter_code
_entity_poly.pdbx_strand_id
1 'polypeptide(L)'
;MRLAAAAVLLAAAVPSAALAAPQRSDLTHEIISFFGFGPDQANNPTDPLPVMERPKAELTPREIAPAPELAVEAAQPHLPVVAALSPPSVETPLRRLFCVEYARMRSGLAVFGDAKTWWARAKNLYARVSHPVEKAVMVFSGSKRLKRGHVAVVTAIVSPREIIVDQANWQNKGEIDHATPVKDVSRANDWSLVRVWDIPSGAYGSRVYPISGFIAKELRTASRE
;
A
#
# COMPACT_ATOMS: atom_id res chain seq x y z
N MET A 1 29.54 -54.56 43.15
CA MET A 1 29.94 -54.82 41.76
C MET A 1 29.40 -53.69 40.89
N ARG A 2 30.22 -52.80 40.43
CA ARG A 2 29.85 -51.63 39.57
C ARG A 2 30.40 -51.95 38.19
N LEU A 3 29.52 -52.11 37.21
CA LEU A 3 29.90 -52.16 35.79
C LEU A 3 29.81 -50.76 35.20
N ALA A 4 30.92 -50.23 34.73
CA ALA A 4 30.99 -49.01 33.95
C ALA A 4 30.86 -49.38 32.47
N ALA A 5 29.86 -48.79 31.76
CA ALA A 5 29.72 -48.88 30.33
C ALA A 5 30.43 -47.67 29.70
N ALA A 6 31.47 -47.91 28.88
CA ALA A 6 32.14 -46.91 28.09
C ALA A 6 31.40 -46.66 26.78
N ALA A 7 31.00 -45.43 26.53
CA ALA A 7 30.40 -45.02 25.26
C ALA A 7 31.53 -44.53 24.32
N VAL A 8 31.68 -45.22 23.19
CA VAL A 8 32.59 -44.86 22.09
C VAL A 8 31.91 -43.80 21.22
N LEU A 9 32.46 -42.58 21.19
CA LEU A 9 32.03 -41.54 20.23
C LEU A 9 32.75 -41.79 18.88
N LEU A 10 32.00 -42.14 17.86
CA LEU A 10 32.44 -42.15 16.48
C LEU A 10 32.22 -40.75 15.89
N ALA A 11 33.30 -40.00 15.65
CA ALA A 11 33.26 -38.73 14.94
C ALA A 11 33.28 -39.01 13.43
N ALA A 12 32.18 -38.75 12.75
CA ALA A 12 32.09 -38.76 11.29
C ALA A 12 32.50 -37.39 10.75
N ALA A 13 33.63 -37.32 10.04
CA ALA A 13 34.10 -36.16 9.31
C ALA A 13 33.28 -35.99 8.03
N VAL A 14 32.61 -34.84 7.88
CA VAL A 14 31.91 -34.45 6.66
C VAL A 14 32.84 -33.61 5.81
N PRO A 15 33.06 -33.92 4.52
CA PRO A 15 33.93 -33.09 3.68
C PRO A 15 33.17 -31.80 3.29
N SER A 16 33.85 -30.68 3.49
CA SER A 16 33.38 -29.35 3.09
C SER A 16 33.51 -29.22 1.56
N ALA A 17 32.39 -29.29 0.87
CA ALA A 17 32.34 -28.91 -0.54
C ALA A 17 32.21 -27.38 -0.65
N ALA A 18 33.28 -26.75 -1.11
CA ALA A 18 33.31 -25.33 -1.46
C ALA A 18 32.39 -25.11 -2.69
N LEU A 19 31.23 -24.45 -2.48
CA LEU A 19 30.42 -23.94 -3.58
C LEU A 19 31.12 -22.72 -4.18
N ALA A 20 31.61 -22.85 -5.40
CA ALA A 20 32.07 -21.75 -6.22
C ALA A 20 30.89 -20.79 -6.52
N ALA A 21 31.09 -19.50 -6.27
CA ALA A 21 30.16 -18.46 -6.63
C ALA A 21 30.06 -18.35 -8.16
N PRO A 22 28.86 -18.15 -8.75
CA PRO A 22 28.72 -17.92 -10.18
C PRO A 22 29.33 -16.56 -10.54
N GLN A 23 30.22 -16.56 -11.51
CA GLN A 23 30.78 -15.38 -12.14
C GLN A 23 29.66 -14.61 -12.84
N ARG A 24 29.56 -13.29 -12.60
CA ARG A 24 28.72 -12.37 -13.35
C ARG A 24 29.28 -12.34 -14.78
N SER A 25 28.57 -12.97 -15.70
CA SER A 25 28.77 -12.78 -17.14
C SER A 25 28.11 -11.48 -17.56
N ASP A 26 28.88 -10.65 -18.23
CA ASP A 26 28.52 -9.39 -18.87
C ASP A 26 27.35 -9.57 -19.87
N LEU A 27 26.16 -9.16 -19.48
CA LEU A 27 24.98 -9.04 -20.35
C LEU A 27 24.63 -7.58 -20.69
N THR A 28 25.62 -6.68 -20.62
CA THR A 28 25.39 -5.26 -20.92
C THR A 28 25.78 -4.83 -22.33
N HIS A 29 26.25 -5.74 -23.19
CA HIS A 29 26.75 -5.34 -24.52
C HIS A 29 25.81 -5.65 -25.71
N GLU A 30 24.69 -6.37 -25.53
CA GLU A 30 23.83 -6.74 -26.66
C GLU A 30 22.53 -5.94 -26.82
N ILE A 31 22.18 -5.03 -25.92
CA ILE A 31 20.92 -4.25 -26.05
C ILE A 31 21.10 -2.91 -26.76
N ILE A 32 22.35 -2.45 -26.99
CA ILE A 32 22.61 -1.12 -27.63
C ILE A 32 22.59 -1.17 -29.15
N SER A 33 22.64 -2.34 -29.78
CA SER A 33 22.69 -2.48 -31.24
C SER A 33 21.32 -2.47 -31.94
N PHE A 34 20.19 -2.47 -31.19
CA PHE A 34 18.86 -2.52 -31.83
C PHE A 34 18.16 -1.16 -31.98
N PHE A 35 18.68 -0.10 -31.40
CA PHE A 35 18.22 1.25 -31.63
C PHE A 35 19.34 2.03 -32.37
N GLY A 36 19.23 2.12 -33.67
CA GLY A 36 20.21 2.74 -34.58
C GLY A 36 20.47 4.23 -34.29
N PHE A 37 21.18 4.54 -33.24
CA PHE A 37 21.83 5.84 -33.02
C PHE A 37 23.33 5.69 -33.27
N GLY A 38 23.73 5.89 -34.55
CA GLY A 38 25.12 6.06 -34.91
C GLY A 38 25.67 7.37 -34.34
N PRO A 39 26.93 7.42 -33.94
CA PRO A 39 27.56 8.65 -33.47
C PRO A 39 28.16 9.41 -34.64
N ASP A 40 27.36 10.22 -35.39
CA ASP A 40 27.90 11.24 -36.28
C ASP A 40 26.76 12.09 -36.85
N GLN A 41 26.38 13.12 -36.10
CA GLN A 41 25.86 14.38 -36.63
C GLN A 41 26.31 15.48 -35.66
N ALA A 42 27.52 15.96 -35.85
CA ALA A 42 27.99 17.19 -35.25
C ALA A 42 27.15 18.34 -35.79
N ASN A 43 26.33 18.94 -34.94
CA ASN A 43 25.62 20.18 -35.23
C ASN A 43 26.65 21.29 -35.46
N ASN A 44 26.75 21.74 -36.72
CA ASN A 44 27.51 22.92 -37.08
C ASN A 44 26.69 24.17 -36.72
N PRO A 45 27.20 25.10 -35.87
CA PRO A 45 26.42 26.22 -35.31
C PRO A 45 26.28 27.42 -36.22
N THR A 46 26.34 27.26 -37.56
CA THR A 46 26.36 28.39 -38.52
C THR A 46 25.22 28.42 -39.53
N ASP A 47 24.21 27.58 -39.44
CA ASP A 47 23.07 27.66 -40.32
C ASP A 47 21.97 28.55 -39.69
N PRO A 48 21.55 29.66 -40.37
CA PRO A 48 20.44 30.49 -39.92
C PRO A 48 19.12 29.73 -40.12
N LEU A 49 18.30 29.71 -39.07
CA LEU A 49 16.95 29.11 -39.08
C LEU A 49 16.08 29.81 -40.14
N PRO A 50 15.25 29.07 -40.90
CA PRO A 50 14.32 29.66 -41.85
C PRO A 50 13.27 30.48 -41.10
N VAL A 51 13.19 31.77 -41.43
CA VAL A 51 12.14 32.68 -40.99
C VAL A 51 10.83 32.27 -41.66
N MET A 52 9.92 31.66 -40.90
CA MET A 52 8.56 31.45 -41.34
C MET A 52 7.80 32.79 -41.31
N GLU A 53 7.60 33.37 -42.49
CA GLU A 53 6.71 34.51 -42.68
C GLU A 53 5.27 34.08 -42.38
N ARG A 54 4.64 34.68 -41.35
CA ARG A 54 3.22 34.50 -41.07
C ARG A 54 2.40 35.24 -42.14
N PRO A 55 1.43 34.57 -42.77
CA PRO A 55 0.50 35.29 -43.63
C PRO A 55 -0.33 36.27 -42.81
N LYS A 56 -0.34 37.52 -43.26
CA LYS A 56 -1.12 38.62 -42.69
C LYS A 56 -2.60 38.36 -42.99
N ALA A 57 -3.33 37.80 -42.05
CA ALA A 57 -4.77 37.64 -42.15
C ALA A 57 -5.45 38.98 -41.91
N GLU A 58 -6.05 39.51 -42.97
CA GLU A 58 -6.91 40.68 -42.97
C GLU A 58 -8.23 40.32 -42.22
N LEU A 59 -8.40 40.91 -41.04
CA LEU A 59 -9.59 40.73 -40.21
C LEU A 59 -10.70 41.66 -40.73
N THR A 60 -11.64 41.13 -41.50
CA THR A 60 -12.93 41.78 -41.70
C THR A 60 -13.79 41.69 -40.44
N PRO A 61 -14.46 42.75 -40.00
CA PRO A 61 -15.35 42.69 -38.84
C PRO A 61 -16.57 41.84 -39.18
N ARG A 62 -16.65 40.62 -38.60
CA ARG A 62 -17.87 39.82 -38.67
C ARG A 62 -18.79 40.24 -37.52
N GLU A 63 -19.92 40.79 -37.89
CA GLU A 63 -21.01 41.15 -36.98
C GLU A 63 -21.37 39.96 -36.09
N ILE A 64 -21.14 40.09 -34.77
CA ILE A 64 -21.42 39.07 -33.79
C ILE A 64 -22.88 39.24 -33.37
N ALA A 65 -23.73 38.35 -33.88
CA ALA A 65 -25.08 38.19 -33.32
C ALA A 65 -24.97 37.70 -31.87
N PRO A 66 -25.80 38.19 -30.94
CA PRO A 66 -25.78 37.75 -29.57
C PRO A 66 -26.17 36.26 -29.48
N ALA A 67 -25.25 35.43 -28.99
CA ALA A 67 -25.51 34.05 -28.65
C ALA A 67 -26.54 33.98 -27.52
N PRO A 68 -27.45 32.98 -27.52
CA PRO A 68 -28.34 32.79 -26.40
C PRO A 68 -27.51 32.45 -25.16
N GLU A 69 -27.74 33.19 -24.11
CA GLU A 69 -27.17 32.99 -22.77
C GLU A 69 -27.67 31.65 -22.21
N LEU A 70 -26.90 30.58 -22.54
CA LEU A 70 -27.06 29.31 -21.85
C LEU A 70 -26.60 29.57 -20.41
N ALA A 71 -27.56 29.59 -19.50
CA ALA A 71 -27.32 29.56 -18.07
C ALA A 71 -26.37 28.39 -17.79
N VAL A 72 -25.10 28.69 -17.63
CA VAL A 72 -24.14 27.76 -17.08
C VAL A 72 -24.50 27.69 -15.61
N GLU A 73 -25.40 26.74 -15.29
CA GLU A 73 -25.58 26.25 -13.92
C GLU A 73 -24.20 25.77 -13.50
N ALA A 74 -23.52 26.60 -12.71
CA ALA A 74 -22.22 26.28 -12.15
C ALA A 74 -22.41 24.99 -11.36
N ALA A 75 -21.97 23.88 -11.96
CA ALA A 75 -21.81 22.63 -11.25
C ALA A 75 -20.89 22.92 -10.06
N GLN A 76 -21.52 23.11 -8.90
CA GLN A 76 -20.77 23.24 -7.65
C GLN A 76 -19.93 22.00 -7.52
N PRO A 77 -18.62 22.11 -7.30
CA PRO A 77 -17.83 20.95 -7.01
C PRO A 77 -18.51 20.26 -5.82
N HIS A 78 -19.01 19.05 -6.03
CA HIS A 78 -19.44 18.19 -4.95
C HIS A 78 -18.20 17.95 -4.08
N LEU A 79 -18.00 18.84 -3.12
CA LEU A 79 -17.12 18.53 -1.99
C LEU A 79 -17.70 17.24 -1.42
N PRO A 80 -16.90 16.17 -1.30
CA PRO A 80 -17.37 14.97 -0.66
C PRO A 80 -17.94 15.43 0.69
N VAL A 81 -19.21 15.13 0.95
CA VAL A 81 -19.79 15.27 2.28
C VAL A 81 -18.93 14.39 3.16
N VAL A 82 -17.94 14.98 3.80
CA VAL A 82 -17.22 14.35 4.90
C VAL A 82 -18.30 14.20 5.96
N ALA A 83 -19.00 13.07 5.92
CA ALA A 83 -19.87 12.65 7.00
C ALA A 83 -19.01 12.86 8.25
N ALA A 84 -19.50 13.67 9.21
CA ALA A 84 -18.71 14.07 10.36
C ALA A 84 -18.16 12.79 10.99
N LEU A 85 -16.84 12.56 10.82
CA LEU A 85 -16.20 11.35 11.30
C LEU A 85 -16.34 11.37 12.82
N SER A 86 -16.90 10.31 13.37
CA SER A 86 -16.98 10.16 14.83
C SER A 86 -15.58 10.27 15.41
N PRO A 87 -15.41 10.92 16.56
CA PRO A 87 -14.10 10.97 17.21
C PRO A 87 -13.63 9.57 17.60
N PRO A 88 -12.31 9.33 17.62
CA PRO A 88 -11.76 8.07 18.08
C PRO A 88 -12.25 7.73 19.50
N SER A 89 -12.68 6.49 19.71
CA SER A 89 -13.22 6.05 20.99
C SER A 89 -12.82 4.59 21.30
N VAL A 90 -12.89 4.23 22.59
CA VAL A 90 -12.57 2.88 23.07
C VAL A 90 -13.83 2.25 23.65
N GLU A 91 -14.14 1.04 23.21
CA GLU A 91 -15.21 0.20 23.75
C GLU A 91 -14.62 -0.97 24.50
N THR A 92 -15.11 -1.21 25.74
CA THR A 92 -14.77 -2.41 26.53
C THR A 92 -15.84 -3.49 26.25
N PRO A 93 -15.52 -4.52 25.47
CA PRO A 93 -16.50 -5.58 25.17
C PRO A 93 -16.70 -6.50 26.37
N LEU A 94 -17.84 -7.24 26.40
CA LEU A 94 -18.16 -8.19 27.46
C LEU A 94 -17.09 -9.28 27.66
N ARG A 95 -16.35 -9.62 26.63
CA ARG A 95 -15.21 -10.52 26.67
C ARG A 95 -14.05 -9.94 25.88
N ARG A 96 -12.85 -10.26 26.32
CA ARG A 96 -11.64 -9.84 25.61
C ARG A 96 -11.66 -10.30 24.16
N LEU A 97 -11.46 -9.39 23.20
CA LEU A 97 -11.35 -9.68 21.79
C LEU A 97 -9.91 -9.57 21.30
N PHE A 98 -9.57 -10.38 20.30
CA PHE A 98 -8.31 -10.27 19.57
C PHE A 98 -8.56 -9.68 18.18
N CYS A 99 -7.56 -8.98 17.65
CA CYS A 99 -7.67 -8.29 16.36
C CYS A 99 -8.16 -9.21 15.22
N VAL A 100 -7.66 -10.45 15.15
CA VAL A 100 -8.05 -11.42 14.10
C VAL A 100 -9.50 -11.87 14.23
N GLU A 101 -10.01 -12.00 15.45
CA GLU A 101 -11.40 -12.35 15.73
C GLU A 101 -12.33 -11.21 15.33
N TYR A 102 -12.01 -10.01 15.81
CA TYR A 102 -12.75 -8.81 15.49
C TYR A 102 -12.78 -8.53 13.97
N ALA A 103 -11.62 -8.63 13.30
CA ALA A 103 -11.53 -8.41 11.87
C ALA A 103 -12.41 -9.39 11.08
N ARG A 104 -12.47 -10.68 11.45
CA ARG A 104 -13.38 -11.65 10.82
C ARG A 104 -14.85 -11.27 10.99
N MET A 105 -15.23 -10.87 12.21
CA MET A 105 -16.61 -10.46 12.51
C MET A 105 -17.04 -9.24 11.67
N ARG A 106 -16.14 -8.27 11.52
CA ARG A 106 -16.45 -7.00 10.85
C ARG A 106 -16.34 -7.06 9.33
N SER A 107 -15.37 -7.80 8.79
CA SER A 107 -15.13 -7.88 7.35
C SER A 107 -15.81 -9.07 6.66
N GLY A 108 -16.16 -10.11 7.43
CA GLY A 108 -16.64 -11.37 6.89
C GLY A 108 -15.57 -12.21 6.17
N LEU A 109 -14.27 -11.89 6.37
CA LEU A 109 -13.17 -12.69 5.82
C LEU A 109 -12.94 -13.93 6.67
N ALA A 110 -12.88 -15.11 6.06
CA ALA A 110 -12.60 -16.38 6.73
C ALA A 110 -11.09 -16.69 6.74
N VAL A 111 -10.26 -15.76 7.22
CA VAL A 111 -8.82 -15.96 7.38
C VAL A 111 -8.48 -16.25 8.84
N PHE A 112 -7.69 -17.30 9.09
CA PHE A 112 -7.36 -17.77 10.43
C PHE A 112 -5.84 -17.72 10.68
N GLY A 113 -5.45 -17.82 11.96
CA GLY A 113 -4.06 -17.78 12.40
C GLY A 113 -3.57 -16.39 12.76
N ASP A 114 -2.27 -16.26 13.01
CA ASP A 114 -1.64 -14.99 13.40
C ASP A 114 -1.81 -13.92 12.29
N ALA A 115 -2.08 -12.69 12.70
CA ALA A 115 -2.33 -11.58 11.78
C ALA A 115 -1.25 -11.40 10.71
N LYS A 116 0.03 -11.57 11.06
CA LYS A 116 1.15 -11.50 10.10
C LYS A 116 1.06 -12.52 8.95
N THR A 117 0.31 -13.62 9.14
CA THR A 117 0.13 -14.66 8.11
C THR A 117 -1.06 -14.40 7.19
N TRP A 118 -1.92 -13.42 7.52
CA TRP A 118 -3.16 -13.18 6.80
C TRP A 118 -2.91 -12.81 5.34
N TRP A 119 -1.90 -11.98 5.07
CA TRP A 119 -1.56 -11.60 3.70
C TRP A 119 -1.26 -12.80 2.80
N ALA A 120 -0.45 -13.74 3.30
CA ALA A 120 -0.15 -14.96 2.55
C ALA A 120 -1.36 -15.90 2.44
N ARG A 121 -2.11 -16.06 3.54
CA ARG A 121 -3.29 -16.95 3.59
C ARG A 121 -4.46 -16.46 2.75
N ALA A 122 -4.58 -15.16 2.54
CA ALA A 122 -5.61 -14.57 1.69
C ALA A 122 -5.34 -14.77 0.19
N LYS A 123 -4.14 -15.22 -0.20
CA LYS A 123 -3.80 -15.50 -1.61
C LYS A 123 -4.78 -16.52 -2.18
N ASN A 124 -5.36 -16.22 -3.35
CA ASN A 124 -6.34 -17.02 -4.07
C ASN A 124 -7.73 -17.17 -3.38
N LEU A 125 -7.93 -16.56 -2.20
CA LEU A 125 -9.22 -16.55 -1.49
C LEU A 125 -9.90 -15.17 -1.59
N TYR A 126 -9.10 -14.11 -1.54
CA TYR A 126 -9.56 -12.72 -1.47
C TYR A 126 -8.66 -11.82 -2.30
N ALA A 127 -9.17 -10.66 -2.70
CA ALA A 127 -8.37 -9.65 -3.35
C ALA A 127 -7.33 -9.09 -2.37
N ARG A 128 -6.07 -9.00 -2.80
CA ARG A 128 -4.98 -8.35 -2.08
C ARG A 128 -4.55 -7.12 -2.85
N VAL A 129 -4.70 -5.95 -2.24
CA VAL A 129 -4.45 -4.67 -2.88
C VAL A 129 -3.47 -3.83 -2.07
N SER A 130 -2.71 -2.96 -2.73
CA SER A 130 -1.72 -2.09 -2.09
C SER A 130 -2.34 -0.82 -1.50
N HIS A 131 -3.53 -0.43 -1.95
CA HIS A 131 -4.21 0.79 -1.53
C HIS A 131 -5.44 0.47 -0.69
N PRO A 132 -5.85 1.36 0.22
CA PRO A 132 -7.01 1.14 1.07
C PRO A 132 -8.30 1.06 0.24
N VAL A 133 -9.18 0.18 0.70
CA VAL A 133 -10.56 0.04 0.23
C VAL A 133 -11.44 -0.06 1.46
N GLU A 134 -12.60 0.59 1.47
CA GLU A 134 -13.55 0.47 2.58
C GLU A 134 -13.96 -0.99 2.82
N LYS A 135 -14.11 -1.35 4.07
CA LYS A 135 -14.39 -2.71 4.54
C LYS A 135 -13.25 -3.72 4.30
N ALA A 136 -12.14 -3.33 3.67
CA ALA A 136 -10.95 -4.17 3.60
C ALA A 136 -10.24 -4.27 4.94
N VAL A 137 -9.47 -5.33 5.11
CA VAL A 137 -8.63 -5.56 6.29
C VAL A 137 -7.20 -5.15 6.00
N MET A 138 -6.72 -4.10 6.68
CA MET A 138 -5.32 -3.71 6.68
C MET A 138 -4.50 -4.72 7.48
N VAL A 139 -3.40 -5.20 6.91
CA VAL A 139 -2.54 -6.22 7.52
C VAL A 139 -1.20 -5.63 7.90
N PHE A 140 -0.96 -5.47 9.20
CA PHE A 140 0.35 -5.10 9.72
C PHE A 140 1.32 -6.29 9.64
N SER A 141 2.48 -6.05 9.08
CA SER A 141 3.54 -7.05 9.05
C SER A 141 4.08 -7.32 10.46
N GLY A 142 4.53 -8.54 10.70
CA GLY A 142 5.18 -8.87 11.96
C GLY A 142 6.50 -8.11 12.13
N SER A 143 6.85 -7.81 13.38
CA SER A 143 8.11 -7.17 13.76
C SER A 143 8.61 -7.70 15.11
N LYS A 144 9.82 -7.30 15.53
CA LYS A 144 10.34 -7.68 16.88
C LYS A 144 9.38 -7.31 18.01
N ARG A 145 8.65 -6.20 17.89
CA ARG A 145 7.69 -5.71 18.89
C ARG A 145 6.25 -6.16 18.62
N LEU A 146 5.89 -6.36 17.36
CA LEU A 146 4.59 -6.85 16.92
C LEU A 146 4.73 -8.28 16.37
N LYS A 147 5.16 -9.22 17.24
CA LYS A 147 5.60 -10.57 16.85
C LYS A 147 4.53 -11.37 16.07
N ARG A 148 3.26 -11.17 16.39
CA ARG A 148 2.11 -11.85 15.75
C ARG A 148 1.48 -11.04 14.62
N GLY A 149 1.97 -9.81 14.35
CA GLY A 149 1.31 -8.87 13.47
C GLY A 149 0.04 -8.28 14.08
N HIS A 150 -0.70 -7.51 13.30
CA HIS A 150 -1.99 -6.95 13.66
C HIS A 150 -2.87 -6.81 12.42
N VAL A 151 -4.18 -6.73 12.61
CA VAL A 151 -5.15 -6.44 11.56
C VAL A 151 -6.18 -5.43 12.04
N ALA A 152 -6.58 -4.53 11.15
CA ALA A 152 -7.59 -3.51 11.38
C ALA A 152 -8.53 -3.43 10.17
N VAL A 153 -9.80 -3.06 10.39
CA VAL A 153 -10.81 -2.95 9.33
C VAL A 153 -10.95 -1.50 8.90
N VAL A 154 -10.80 -1.22 7.62
CA VAL A 154 -10.97 0.13 7.06
C VAL A 154 -12.46 0.50 7.07
N THR A 155 -12.79 1.61 7.75
CA THR A 155 -14.16 2.12 7.86
C THR A 155 -14.39 3.36 7.01
N ALA A 156 -13.36 4.15 6.73
CA ALA A 156 -13.43 5.28 5.82
C ALA A 156 -12.06 5.60 5.19
N ILE A 157 -12.10 6.21 4.01
CA ILE A 157 -10.93 6.79 3.34
C ILE A 157 -11.07 8.30 3.40
N VAL A 158 -10.20 8.97 4.17
CA VAL A 158 -10.26 10.42 4.41
C VAL A 158 -9.49 11.17 3.32
N SER A 159 -8.32 10.64 2.95
CA SER A 159 -7.45 11.24 1.93
C SER A 159 -6.55 10.16 1.30
N PRO A 160 -5.77 10.48 0.27
CA PRO A 160 -4.80 9.53 -0.28
C PRO A 160 -3.78 9.01 0.74
N ARG A 161 -3.61 9.70 1.88
CA ARG A 161 -2.66 9.34 2.95
C ARG A 161 -3.29 9.12 4.31
N GLU A 162 -4.62 9.10 4.41
CA GLU A 162 -5.29 8.96 5.70
C GLU A 162 -6.57 8.14 5.58
N ILE A 163 -6.69 7.15 6.43
CA ILE A 163 -7.87 6.30 6.57
C ILE A 163 -8.31 6.24 8.02
N ILE A 164 -9.55 5.83 8.22
CA ILE A 164 -10.09 5.47 9.52
C ILE A 164 -10.25 3.96 9.58
N VAL A 165 -9.89 3.39 10.72
CA VAL A 165 -10.04 1.95 10.96
C VAL A 165 -10.72 1.67 12.29
N ASP A 166 -11.39 0.52 12.37
CA ASP A 166 -11.78 -0.12 13.62
C ASP A 166 -10.87 -1.32 13.88
N GLN A 167 -10.45 -1.51 15.11
CA GLN A 167 -9.53 -2.58 15.49
C GLN A 167 -9.77 -3.06 16.93
N ALA A 168 -9.30 -4.24 17.27
CA ALA A 168 -9.38 -4.73 18.64
C ALA A 168 -8.02 -5.15 19.19
N ASN A 169 -7.83 -5.00 20.47
CA ASN A 169 -6.62 -5.40 21.20
C ASN A 169 -5.33 -4.68 20.75
N TRP A 170 -5.44 -3.46 20.24
CA TRP A 170 -4.27 -2.65 19.84
C TRP A 170 -3.36 -2.36 21.01
N GLN A 171 -3.96 -2.01 22.17
CA GLN A 171 -3.26 -1.76 23.44
C GLN A 171 -3.08 -3.03 24.30
N ASN A 172 -3.30 -4.23 23.74
CA ASN A 172 -3.23 -5.52 24.43
C ASN A 172 -4.24 -5.70 25.60
N LYS A 173 -5.27 -4.88 25.68
CA LYS A 173 -6.33 -4.97 26.69
C LYS A 173 -7.55 -5.77 26.25
N GLY A 174 -7.67 -6.04 24.95
CA GLY A 174 -8.81 -6.73 24.35
C GLY A 174 -10.01 -5.81 24.11
N GLU A 175 -9.80 -4.51 24.24
CA GLU A 175 -10.73 -3.43 23.94
C GLU A 175 -10.85 -3.26 22.42
N ILE A 176 -11.92 -2.59 21.97
CA ILE A 176 -12.15 -2.22 20.59
C ILE A 176 -11.87 -0.72 20.46
N ASP A 177 -10.96 -0.36 19.57
CA ASP A 177 -10.71 1.03 19.20
C ASP A 177 -11.52 1.34 17.94
N HIS A 178 -12.50 2.25 18.05
CA HIS A 178 -13.32 2.73 16.96
C HIS A 178 -12.78 4.02 16.37
N ALA A 179 -13.06 4.21 15.10
CA ALA A 179 -12.73 5.43 14.35
C ALA A 179 -11.26 5.87 14.50
N THR A 180 -10.33 4.92 14.57
CA THR A 180 -8.90 5.18 14.75
C THR A 180 -8.26 5.68 13.45
N PRO A 181 -7.70 6.92 13.40
CA PRO A 181 -6.98 7.40 12.24
C PRO A 181 -5.68 6.64 12.01
N VAL A 182 -5.39 6.34 10.74
CA VAL A 182 -4.12 5.76 10.30
C VAL A 182 -3.60 6.58 9.15
N LYS A 183 -2.34 7.01 9.26
CA LYS A 183 -1.67 7.84 8.27
C LYS A 183 -0.59 7.07 7.53
N ASP A 184 -0.62 7.12 6.21
CA ASP A 184 0.49 6.69 5.38
C ASP A 184 1.67 7.65 5.55
N VAL A 185 2.82 7.10 5.94
CA VAL A 185 4.08 7.83 6.08
C VAL A 185 5.15 7.26 5.16
N SER A 186 4.76 6.43 4.19
CA SER A 186 5.66 5.94 3.15
C SER A 186 6.08 7.08 2.22
N ARG A 187 7.31 7.00 1.72
CA ARG A 187 7.83 8.04 0.82
C ARG A 187 7.07 8.10 -0.51
N ALA A 188 6.69 6.94 -1.02
CA ALA A 188 6.04 6.80 -2.33
C ALA A 188 4.50 6.92 -2.29
N ASN A 189 3.88 7.17 -1.12
CA ASN A 189 2.44 7.10 -0.94
C ASN A 189 1.85 5.74 -1.38
N ASP A 190 2.52 4.68 -0.98
CA ASP A 190 2.22 3.30 -1.37
C ASP A 190 1.67 2.45 -0.22
N TRP A 191 1.41 3.08 0.92
CA TRP A 191 0.89 2.46 2.13
C TRP A 191 1.81 1.36 2.71
N SER A 192 3.08 1.34 2.34
CA SER A 192 4.04 0.37 2.90
C SER A 192 4.38 0.63 4.37
N LEU A 193 4.25 1.89 4.81
CA LEU A 193 4.58 2.34 6.16
C LEU A 193 3.50 3.26 6.71
N VAL A 194 3.01 2.97 7.92
CA VAL A 194 1.93 3.75 8.54
C VAL A 194 2.26 4.17 9.97
N ARG A 195 1.59 5.24 10.42
CA ARG A 195 1.44 5.60 11.83
C ARG A 195 -0.02 5.48 12.23
N VAL A 196 -0.26 5.00 13.43
CA VAL A 196 -1.59 4.81 14.01
C VAL A 196 -1.82 5.87 15.08
N TRP A 197 -3.02 6.41 15.13
CA TRP A 197 -3.44 7.32 16.19
C TRP A 197 -3.44 6.60 17.54
N ASP A 198 -2.90 7.27 18.54
CA ASP A 198 -2.91 6.81 19.92
C ASP A 198 -4.02 7.55 20.66
N ILE A 199 -5.12 6.86 20.94
CA ILE A 199 -6.31 7.46 21.53
C ILE A 199 -5.99 8.12 22.89
N PRO A 200 -5.21 7.49 23.81
CA PRO A 200 -4.89 8.11 25.08
C PRO A 200 -4.12 9.42 24.97
N SER A 201 -3.21 9.54 24.00
CA SER A 201 -2.41 10.77 23.82
C SER A 201 -3.08 11.80 22.92
N GLY A 202 -4.15 11.42 22.19
CA GLY A 202 -4.81 12.31 21.24
C GLY A 202 -3.92 12.75 20.08
N ALA A 203 -2.98 11.88 19.65
CA ALA A 203 -2.02 12.19 18.60
C ALA A 203 -1.59 10.94 17.81
N TYR A 204 -0.99 11.13 16.63
CA TYR A 204 -0.32 10.02 15.93
C TYR A 204 0.89 9.53 16.73
N GLY A 205 0.90 8.24 17.03
CA GLY A 205 2.04 7.61 17.70
C GLY A 205 3.35 7.83 16.91
N SER A 206 4.48 7.94 17.63
CA SER A 206 5.80 8.13 17.00
C SER A 206 6.29 6.90 16.22
N ARG A 207 5.73 5.72 16.50
CA ARG A 207 6.15 4.47 15.89
C ARG A 207 5.61 4.33 14.46
N VAL A 208 6.49 3.89 13.57
CA VAL A 208 6.15 3.52 12.20
C VAL A 208 6.00 2.00 12.12
N TYR A 209 4.96 1.56 11.44
CA TYR A 209 4.62 0.15 11.26
C TYR A 209 4.62 -0.21 9.78
N PRO A 210 5.33 -1.28 9.38
CA PRO A 210 5.19 -1.83 8.04
C PRO A 210 3.87 -2.57 7.91
N ILE A 211 3.19 -2.41 6.78
CA ILE A 211 2.01 -3.19 6.40
C ILE A 211 2.27 -4.00 5.13
N SER A 212 1.57 -5.11 5.00
CA SER A 212 1.63 -5.95 3.81
C SER A 212 0.64 -5.51 2.73
N GLY A 213 -0.37 -4.71 3.10
CA GLY A 213 -1.42 -4.22 2.23
C GLY A 213 -2.82 -4.46 2.82
N PHE A 214 -3.82 -4.49 1.95
CA PHE A 214 -5.24 -4.59 2.31
C PHE A 214 -5.87 -5.82 1.68
N ILE A 215 -6.69 -6.56 2.44
CA ILE A 215 -7.43 -7.73 1.97
C ILE A 215 -8.90 -7.32 1.82
N ALA A 216 -9.42 -7.30 0.60
CA ALA A 216 -10.82 -7.02 0.29
C ALA A 216 -11.59 -8.31 0.05
N LYS A 217 -12.88 -8.34 0.47
CA LYS A 217 -13.72 -9.55 0.39
C LYS A 217 -13.94 -10.02 -1.03
N GLU A 218 -14.13 -9.08 -1.97
CA GLU A 218 -14.39 -9.40 -3.36
C GLU A 218 -13.09 -9.43 -4.16
N LEU A 219 -12.82 -10.56 -4.81
CA LEU A 219 -11.98 -10.54 -5.99
C LEU A 219 -12.76 -9.72 -7.03
N ARG A 220 -12.29 -8.51 -7.37
CA ARG A 220 -12.82 -7.86 -8.58
C ARG A 220 -12.52 -8.80 -9.74
N THR A 221 -13.52 -9.60 -10.11
CA THR A 221 -13.56 -10.16 -11.45
C THR A 221 -13.50 -8.96 -12.39
N ALA A 222 -12.36 -8.78 -13.05
CA ALA A 222 -12.26 -7.85 -14.17
C ALA A 222 -13.38 -8.27 -15.13
N SER A 223 -14.36 -7.39 -15.32
CA SER A 223 -15.39 -7.54 -16.32
C SER A 223 -14.66 -7.77 -17.64
N ARG A 224 -14.80 -8.97 -18.20
CA ARG A 224 -14.51 -9.21 -19.61
C ARG A 224 -15.65 -8.56 -20.37
N GLU A 225 -15.43 -7.37 -20.86
CA GLU A 225 -16.09 -6.84 -22.05
C GLU A 225 -15.16 -7.01 -23.23
#